data_3c4cd0ac22e731863e8123cebe0d63b3
#
_entry.id   3c4cd0ac22e731863e8123cebe0d63b3
#
_cell.length_a   1.000
_cell.length_b   1.000
_cell.length_c   1.000
_cell.angle_alpha   90.00
_cell.angle_beta   90.00
_cell.angle_gamma   90.00
#
_symmetry.space_group_name_H-M   'P 1'
#
loop_
_entity.id
_entity.type
_entity.pdbx_description
1 polymer ?
#
loop_
_entity_poly.entity_id
_entity_poly.type
_entity_poly.pdbx_seq_one_letter_code
_entity_poly.pdbx_strand_id
1 'polypeptide(L)'
;PTCYGDSPYQSFSAFAGNPYFIDLDTLVKEGLLTQEEINACYWGEDPAQVAYDAVFWYRFPLLKKAYARSEYREEQGYEKFCMDSWFWLNDYAFYMALKFHFDNKEWLAWPEDIRFRKKEAVESYREELKDEIDFWKFLQYKFYQQWGKLRAYANEQGISIIGDIPIYVALDSADVWTHPELFLLDEENLTPLKVAGVPPDAFSETGQLWGNPLYRWDVQEKTDFAWWKERMKASARLYDVVRIDHFIGVTQYYAIPAGSEDGKTGEWLKGPGKKLTDAINMVIGDTKIIAEDLGIFVPEVKELLEE
;
A
#
# COMPACT_ATOMS: atom_id res chain seq x y z
N PRO A 1 -0.90 -2.55 -4.54
CA PRO A 1 -0.72 -2.06 -5.91
C PRO A 1 0.63 -1.36 -6.05
N THR A 2 1.26 -1.52 -7.22
CA THR A 2 2.51 -0.83 -7.52
C THR A 2 2.26 0.57 -8.08
N CYS A 3 3.21 1.47 -7.86
CA CYS A 3 3.21 2.84 -8.33
C CYS A 3 4.31 3.02 -9.41
N TYR A 4 5.13 4.04 -9.29
CA TYR A 4 6.22 4.32 -10.24
C TYR A 4 7.26 3.20 -10.26
N GLY A 5 7.66 2.79 -11.48
CA GLY A 5 8.65 1.75 -11.71
C GLY A 5 8.22 0.35 -11.27
N ASP A 6 6.91 0.15 -11.07
CA ASP A 6 6.31 -1.12 -10.63
C ASP A 6 6.96 -1.72 -9.37
N SER A 7 7.58 -0.87 -8.54
CA SER A 7 8.19 -1.28 -7.27
C SER A 7 7.12 -1.58 -6.21
N PRO A 8 7.19 -2.72 -5.52
CA PRO A 8 6.28 -3.02 -4.42
C PRO A 8 6.48 -2.10 -3.20
N TYR A 9 7.64 -1.45 -3.08
CA TYR A 9 7.95 -0.48 -2.01
C TYR A 9 7.40 0.93 -2.30
N GLN A 10 6.99 1.20 -3.55
CA GLN A 10 6.29 2.41 -3.96
C GLN A 10 4.85 2.02 -4.34
N SER A 11 3.98 1.94 -3.35
CA SER A 11 2.60 1.46 -3.52
C SER A 11 1.60 2.59 -3.33
N PHE A 12 0.52 2.58 -4.10
CA PHE A 12 -0.61 3.51 -3.92
C PHE A 12 -1.40 3.29 -2.62
N SER A 13 -1.16 2.20 -1.90
CA SER A 13 -1.79 1.93 -0.61
C SER A 13 -1.04 0.87 0.18
N ALA A 14 -0.96 1.05 1.49
CA ALA A 14 -0.44 0.05 2.43
C ALA A 14 -1.42 -1.12 2.69
N PHE A 15 -2.64 -1.05 2.16
CA PHE A 15 -3.73 -1.99 2.44
C PHE A 15 -4.20 -2.75 1.19
N ALA A 16 -4.25 -2.07 0.05
CA ALA A 16 -4.87 -2.60 -1.16
C ALA A 16 -4.01 -3.66 -1.83
N GLY A 17 -4.67 -4.69 -2.36
CA GLY A 17 -4.04 -5.70 -3.20
C GLY A 17 -3.72 -5.17 -4.60
N ASN A 18 -2.70 -5.75 -5.25
CA ASN A 18 -2.32 -5.39 -6.61
C ASN A 18 -3.26 -6.03 -7.63
N PRO A 19 -4.03 -5.24 -8.42
CA PRO A 19 -4.92 -5.76 -9.45
C PRO A 19 -4.22 -6.63 -10.51
N TYR A 20 -2.90 -6.51 -10.66
CA TYR A 20 -2.12 -7.36 -11.57
C TYR A 20 -2.14 -8.84 -11.15
N PHE A 21 -2.43 -9.15 -9.91
CA PHE A 21 -2.52 -10.52 -9.39
C PHE A 21 -3.92 -11.12 -9.46
N ILE A 22 -4.91 -10.40 -9.98
CA ILE A 22 -6.22 -10.98 -10.23
C ILE A 22 -6.09 -12.01 -11.37
N ASP A 23 -6.34 -13.27 -11.11
CA ASP A 23 -6.25 -14.33 -12.09
C ASP A 23 -7.40 -14.25 -13.10
N LEU A 24 -7.04 -14.03 -14.38
CA LEU A 24 -8.00 -13.87 -15.47
C LEU A 24 -8.69 -15.20 -15.83
N ASP A 25 -7.99 -16.34 -15.70
CA ASP A 25 -8.60 -17.66 -15.96
C ASP A 25 -9.69 -17.98 -14.93
N THR A 26 -9.56 -17.50 -13.71
CA THR A 26 -10.63 -17.59 -12.72
C THR A 26 -11.82 -16.73 -13.13
N LEU A 27 -11.63 -15.55 -13.69
CA LEU A 27 -12.71 -14.71 -14.21
C LEU A 27 -13.40 -15.35 -15.43
N VAL A 28 -12.68 -16.15 -16.23
CA VAL A 28 -13.30 -16.96 -17.30
C VAL A 28 -14.18 -18.05 -16.71
N LYS A 29 -13.70 -18.77 -15.69
CA LYS A 29 -14.49 -19.82 -14.99
C LYS A 29 -15.75 -19.24 -14.32
N GLU A 30 -15.69 -17.99 -13.88
CA GLU A 30 -16.83 -17.25 -13.31
C GLU A 30 -17.77 -16.68 -14.40
N GLY A 31 -17.46 -16.85 -15.69
CA GLY A 31 -18.26 -16.33 -16.81
C GLY A 31 -18.16 -14.82 -17.04
N LEU A 32 -17.20 -14.16 -16.38
CA LEU A 32 -17.00 -12.72 -16.48
C LEU A 32 -16.12 -12.33 -17.66
N LEU A 33 -15.28 -13.25 -18.16
CA LEU A 33 -14.45 -13.11 -19.36
C LEU A 33 -14.59 -14.35 -20.24
N THR A 34 -14.10 -14.25 -21.48
CA THR A 34 -13.88 -15.41 -22.34
C THR A 34 -12.40 -15.62 -22.61
N GLN A 35 -12.02 -16.86 -22.95
CA GLN A 35 -10.62 -17.17 -23.27
C GLN A 35 -10.16 -16.43 -24.53
N GLU A 36 -11.07 -16.19 -25.48
CA GLU A 36 -10.79 -15.45 -26.72
C GLU A 36 -10.42 -14.01 -26.40
N GLU A 37 -11.08 -13.37 -25.42
CA GLU A 37 -10.76 -12.01 -24.99
C GLU A 37 -9.36 -11.91 -24.40
N ILE A 38 -8.94 -12.89 -23.60
CA ILE A 38 -7.59 -12.96 -23.04
C ILE A 38 -6.55 -13.22 -24.13
N ASN A 39 -6.82 -14.16 -25.02
CA ASN A 39 -5.92 -14.55 -26.10
C ASN A 39 -5.74 -13.44 -27.17
N ALA A 40 -6.68 -12.51 -27.25
CA ALA A 40 -6.58 -11.34 -28.14
C ALA A 40 -5.64 -10.24 -27.61
N CYS A 41 -5.17 -10.35 -26.36
CA CYS A 41 -4.27 -9.38 -25.74
C CYS A 41 -2.81 -9.74 -25.98
N TYR A 42 -1.97 -8.71 -26.06
CA TYR A 42 -0.52 -8.87 -26.09
C TYR A 42 0.04 -8.86 -24.66
N TRP A 43 0.81 -9.87 -24.28
CA TRP A 43 1.35 -10.04 -22.93
C TRP A 43 2.89 -9.95 -22.87
N GLY A 44 3.54 -9.51 -23.96
CA GLY A 44 5.00 -9.52 -24.10
C GLY A 44 5.49 -10.65 -24.97
N GLU A 45 6.76 -10.58 -25.38
CA GLU A 45 7.39 -11.56 -26.27
C GLU A 45 8.12 -12.66 -25.51
N ASP A 46 8.70 -12.32 -24.36
CA ASP A 46 9.50 -13.23 -23.54
C ASP A 46 8.71 -13.68 -22.29
N PRO A 47 8.33 -14.97 -22.18
CA PRO A 47 7.61 -15.49 -21.03
C PRO A 47 8.41 -15.46 -19.72
N ALA A 48 9.73 -15.22 -19.77
CA ALA A 48 10.58 -15.07 -18.59
C ALA A 48 10.67 -13.63 -18.07
N GLN A 49 10.05 -12.67 -18.76
CA GLN A 49 10.04 -11.25 -18.39
C GLN A 49 8.61 -10.69 -18.34
N VAL A 50 8.33 -9.88 -17.33
CA VAL A 50 7.03 -9.18 -17.24
C VAL A 50 7.10 -7.90 -18.05
N ALA A 51 6.26 -7.78 -19.07
CA ALA A 51 6.05 -6.56 -19.83
C ALA A 51 4.99 -5.70 -19.09
N TYR A 52 5.40 -4.93 -18.08
CA TYR A 52 4.49 -4.18 -17.20
C TYR A 52 3.59 -3.19 -17.95
N ASP A 53 4.10 -2.54 -19.00
CA ASP A 53 3.32 -1.66 -19.88
C ASP A 53 2.20 -2.44 -20.58
N ALA A 54 2.50 -3.62 -21.14
CA ALA A 54 1.50 -4.49 -21.75
C ALA A 54 0.47 -4.98 -20.71
N VAL A 55 0.93 -5.38 -19.52
CA VAL A 55 0.04 -5.75 -18.41
C VAL A 55 -0.91 -4.59 -18.09
N PHE A 56 -0.42 -3.37 -17.96
CA PHE A 56 -1.25 -2.20 -17.68
C PHE A 56 -2.28 -1.96 -18.80
N TRP A 57 -1.83 -1.87 -20.06
CA TRP A 57 -2.69 -1.49 -21.19
C TRP A 57 -3.73 -2.54 -21.56
N TYR A 58 -3.46 -3.83 -21.37
CA TYR A 58 -4.39 -4.89 -21.75
C TYR A 58 -5.22 -5.42 -20.59
N ARG A 59 -4.66 -5.44 -19.36
CA ARG A 59 -5.35 -6.03 -18.22
C ARG A 59 -6.51 -5.18 -17.71
N PHE A 60 -6.33 -3.87 -17.58
CA PHE A 60 -7.41 -3.01 -17.08
C PHE A 60 -8.65 -3.00 -17.97
N PRO A 61 -8.58 -2.95 -19.31
CA PRO A 61 -9.74 -3.14 -20.17
C PRO A 61 -10.47 -4.47 -19.97
N LEU A 62 -9.74 -5.58 -19.76
CA LEU A 62 -10.36 -6.87 -19.43
C LEU A 62 -11.06 -6.83 -18.07
N LEU A 63 -10.43 -6.27 -17.06
CA LEU A 63 -11.02 -6.12 -15.73
C LEU A 63 -12.26 -5.22 -15.76
N LYS A 64 -12.29 -4.17 -16.58
CA LYS A 64 -13.49 -3.35 -16.84
C LYS A 64 -14.63 -4.17 -17.46
N LYS A 65 -14.34 -5.05 -18.42
CA LYS A 65 -15.35 -5.97 -18.98
C LYS A 65 -15.89 -6.91 -17.92
N ALA A 66 -15.00 -7.50 -17.12
CA ALA A 66 -15.41 -8.39 -16.01
C ALA A 66 -16.30 -7.63 -15.00
N TYR A 67 -15.93 -6.42 -14.63
CA TYR A 67 -16.74 -5.57 -13.76
C TYR A 67 -18.14 -5.32 -14.34
N ALA A 68 -18.24 -4.91 -15.61
CA ALA A 68 -19.51 -4.63 -16.27
C ALA A 68 -20.45 -5.84 -16.38
N ARG A 69 -19.91 -7.06 -16.33
CA ARG A 69 -20.69 -8.32 -16.40
C ARG A 69 -20.99 -8.90 -15.03
N SER A 70 -20.33 -8.39 -13.99
CA SER A 70 -20.40 -8.97 -12.65
C SER A 70 -21.58 -8.41 -11.84
N GLU A 71 -22.28 -9.31 -11.16
CA GLU A 71 -23.28 -8.99 -10.14
C GLU A 71 -22.66 -9.03 -8.72
N TYR A 72 -21.38 -8.67 -8.59
CA TYR A 72 -20.57 -8.81 -7.37
C TYR A 72 -21.20 -8.22 -6.10
N ARG A 73 -22.06 -7.19 -6.24
CA ARG A 73 -22.78 -6.59 -5.11
C ARG A 73 -23.80 -7.53 -4.49
N GLU A 74 -24.28 -8.52 -5.27
CA GLU A 74 -25.22 -9.55 -4.82
C GLU A 74 -24.50 -10.77 -4.22
N GLU A 75 -23.18 -10.85 -4.40
CA GLU A 75 -22.36 -11.91 -3.80
C GLU A 75 -22.34 -11.76 -2.26
N GLN A 76 -22.70 -12.84 -1.55
CA GLN A 76 -22.80 -12.85 -0.07
C GLN A 76 -21.51 -12.39 0.64
N GLY A 77 -20.36 -12.54 0.01
CA GLY A 77 -19.05 -12.12 0.57
C GLY A 77 -18.73 -10.64 0.43
N TYR A 78 -19.41 -9.92 -0.48
CA TYR A 78 -19.03 -8.53 -0.79
C TYR A 78 -19.33 -7.57 0.37
N GLU A 79 -20.49 -7.65 0.99
CA GLU A 79 -20.85 -6.82 2.14
C GLU A 79 -19.85 -7.03 3.29
N LYS A 80 -19.56 -8.31 3.60
CA LYS A 80 -18.56 -8.64 4.62
C LYS A 80 -17.17 -8.07 4.26
N PHE A 81 -16.73 -8.19 3.02
CA PHE A 81 -15.46 -7.60 2.56
C PHE A 81 -15.44 -6.09 2.76
N CYS A 82 -16.52 -5.37 2.42
CA CYS A 82 -16.63 -3.94 2.63
C CYS A 82 -16.57 -3.56 4.14
N MET A 83 -17.25 -4.33 4.99
CA MET A 83 -17.20 -4.14 6.44
C MET A 83 -15.80 -4.40 7.00
N ASP A 84 -15.15 -5.48 6.59
CA ASP A 84 -13.81 -5.85 7.04
C ASP A 84 -12.72 -4.88 6.53
N SER A 85 -13.00 -4.14 5.46
CA SER A 85 -12.09 -3.21 4.78
C SER A 85 -12.50 -1.74 4.93
N TRP A 86 -13.43 -1.43 5.85
CA TRP A 86 -14.06 -0.12 6.02
C TRP A 86 -13.05 1.02 6.20
N PHE A 87 -11.91 0.74 6.86
CA PHE A 87 -10.92 1.72 7.22
C PHE A 87 -10.21 2.35 6.02
N TRP A 88 -10.03 1.59 4.93
CA TRP A 88 -9.22 2.00 3.79
C TRP A 88 -9.92 1.93 2.43
N LEU A 89 -10.85 0.98 2.24
CA LEU A 89 -11.38 0.63 0.92
C LEU A 89 -12.03 1.81 0.18
N ASN A 90 -12.86 2.58 0.89
CA ASN A 90 -13.58 3.71 0.29
C ASN A 90 -12.64 4.84 -0.14
N ASP A 91 -11.62 5.13 0.66
CA ASP A 91 -10.66 6.19 0.36
C ASP A 91 -9.66 5.75 -0.70
N TYR A 92 -9.19 4.50 -0.66
CA TYR A 92 -8.36 3.93 -1.73
C TYR A 92 -9.09 3.93 -3.08
N ALA A 93 -10.32 3.43 -3.13
CA ALA A 93 -11.08 3.38 -4.37
C ALA A 93 -11.34 4.78 -4.95
N PHE A 94 -11.62 5.74 -4.09
CA PHE A 94 -11.78 7.15 -4.50
C PHE A 94 -10.46 7.76 -4.96
N TYR A 95 -9.36 7.54 -4.24
CA TYR A 95 -8.03 7.96 -4.65
C TYR A 95 -7.66 7.43 -6.04
N MET A 96 -7.87 6.15 -6.29
CA MET A 96 -7.56 5.54 -7.60
C MET A 96 -8.48 6.06 -8.71
N ALA A 97 -9.76 6.32 -8.43
CA ALA A 97 -10.66 6.95 -9.39
C ALA A 97 -10.17 8.35 -9.77
N LEU A 98 -9.72 9.16 -8.80
CA LEU A 98 -9.12 10.47 -9.04
C LEU A 98 -7.79 10.37 -9.81
N LYS A 99 -6.94 9.40 -9.48
CA LYS A 99 -5.69 9.15 -10.23
C LYS A 99 -5.95 8.98 -11.72
N PHE A 100 -6.91 8.13 -12.08
CA PHE A 100 -7.29 7.92 -13.48
C PHE A 100 -7.98 9.13 -14.11
N HIS A 101 -8.80 9.83 -13.35
CA HIS A 101 -9.45 11.07 -13.79
C HIS A 101 -8.42 12.18 -14.12
N PHE A 102 -7.33 12.26 -13.36
CA PHE A 102 -6.25 13.24 -13.55
C PHE A 102 -5.04 12.66 -14.30
N ASP A 103 -5.23 11.73 -15.23
CA ASP A 103 -4.18 11.17 -16.09
C ASP A 103 -3.00 10.58 -15.31
N ASN A 104 -3.25 9.90 -14.20
CA ASN A 104 -2.26 9.31 -13.29
C ASN A 104 -1.28 10.31 -12.67
N LYS A 105 -1.55 11.62 -12.69
CA LYS A 105 -0.73 12.61 -11.98
C LYS A 105 -0.68 12.33 -10.50
N GLU A 106 0.46 12.65 -9.86
CA GLU A 106 0.59 12.62 -8.41
C GLU A 106 -0.45 13.56 -7.75
N TRP A 107 -0.96 13.18 -6.58
CA TRP A 107 -2.04 13.93 -5.92
C TRP A 107 -1.61 15.36 -5.53
N LEU A 108 -0.33 15.64 -5.35
CA LEU A 108 0.18 16.99 -5.13
C LEU A 108 -0.05 17.92 -6.32
N ALA A 109 -0.17 17.38 -7.53
CA ALA A 109 -0.45 18.14 -8.76
C ALA A 109 -1.96 18.25 -9.07
N TRP A 110 -2.85 17.70 -8.23
CA TRP A 110 -4.30 17.84 -8.41
C TRP A 110 -4.78 19.27 -8.10
N PRO A 111 -5.97 19.65 -8.55
CA PRO A 111 -6.61 20.92 -8.16
C PRO A 111 -6.61 21.09 -6.63
N GLU A 112 -6.40 22.33 -6.18
CA GLU A 112 -6.22 22.63 -4.77
C GLU A 112 -7.36 22.13 -3.87
N ASP A 113 -8.59 22.26 -4.32
CA ASP A 113 -9.78 21.88 -3.57
C ASP A 113 -9.83 20.37 -3.28
N ILE A 114 -9.53 19.52 -4.25
CA ILE A 114 -9.49 18.06 -4.04
C ILE A 114 -8.16 17.62 -3.43
N ARG A 115 -7.03 18.29 -3.72
CA ARG A 115 -5.76 18.03 -3.08
C ARG A 115 -5.85 18.18 -1.56
N PHE A 116 -6.53 19.23 -1.08
CA PHE A 116 -6.80 19.48 0.33
C PHE A 116 -8.09 18.81 0.85
N ARG A 117 -8.72 17.96 0.06
CA ARG A 117 -9.95 17.23 0.42
C ARG A 117 -11.06 18.16 0.93
N LYS A 118 -11.22 19.36 0.32
CA LYS A 118 -12.34 20.26 0.67
C LYS A 118 -13.66 19.52 0.46
N LYS A 119 -14.56 19.62 1.43
CA LYS A 119 -15.78 18.81 1.52
C LYS A 119 -16.60 18.82 0.24
N GLU A 120 -16.83 20.01 -0.32
CA GLU A 120 -17.63 20.21 -1.52
C GLU A 120 -16.99 19.52 -2.76
N ALA A 121 -15.65 19.59 -2.88
CA ALA A 121 -14.92 18.91 -3.94
C ALA A 121 -15.00 17.38 -3.79
N VAL A 122 -14.80 16.88 -2.55
CA VAL A 122 -14.92 15.44 -2.27
C VAL A 122 -16.32 14.92 -2.61
N GLU A 123 -17.39 15.63 -2.22
CA GLU A 123 -18.76 15.24 -2.52
C GLU A 123 -19.03 15.26 -4.04
N SER A 124 -18.59 16.30 -4.73
CA SER A 124 -18.77 16.44 -6.19
C SER A 124 -18.04 15.34 -6.96
N TYR A 125 -16.75 15.10 -6.69
CA TYR A 125 -16.00 14.06 -7.39
C TYR A 125 -16.45 12.63 -7.00
N ARG A 126 -16.95 12.39 -5.80
CA ARG A 126 -17.52 11.09 -5.43
C ARG A 126 -18.79 10.78 -6.23
N GLU A 127 -19.62 11.77 -6.50
CA GLU A 127 -20.82 11.58 -7.35
C GLU A 127 -20.43 11.40 -8.80
N GLU A 128 -19.53 12.24 -9.33
CA GLU A 128 -19.06 12.18 -10.72
C GLU A 128 -18.36 10.86 -11.04
N LEU A 129 -17.51 10.36 -10.13
CA LEU A 129 -16.66 9.19 -10.34
C LEU A 129 -17.23 7.91 -9.71
N LYS A 130 -18.51 7.89 -9.37
CA LYS A 130 -19.14 6.78 -8.65
C LYS A 130 -18.88 5.41 -9.28
N ASP A 131 -19.05 5.29 -10.61
CA ASP A 131 -18.83 4.03 -11.31
C ASP A 131 -17.35 3.60 -11.27
N GLU A 132 -16.44 4.55 -11.39
CA GLU A 132 -15.00 4.29 -11.29
C GLU A 132 -14.59 3.85 -9.87
N ILE A 133 -15.15 4.48 -8.84
CA ILE A 133 -14.96 4.08 -7.43
C ILE A 133 -15.47 2.66 -7.22
N ASP A 134 -16.64 2.32 -7.75
CA ASP A 134 -17.20 0.98 -7.66
C ASP A 134 -16.37 -0.06 -8.41
N PHE A 135 -15.79 0.30 -9.55
CA PHE A 135 -14.83 -0.54 -10.25
C PHE A 135 -13.60 -0.85 -9.40
N TRP A 136 -12.99 0.14 -8.74
CA TRP A 136 -11.84 -0.09 -7.87
C TRP A 136 -12.19 -0.95 -6.64
N LYS A 137 -13.40 -0.82 -6.09
CA LYS A 137 -13.89 -1.73 -5.04
C LYS A 137 -14.05 -3.16 -5.55
N PHE A 138 -14.60 -3.34 -6.75
CA PHE A 138 -14.70 -4.65 -7.39
C PHE A 138 -13.34 -5.31 -7.55
N LEU A 139 -12.32 -4.57 -8.02
CA LEU A 139 -10.96 -5.09 -8.16
C LEU A 139 -10.41 -5.59 -6.81
N GLN A 140 -10.58 -4.81 -5.75
CA GLN A 140 -10.12 -5.22 -4.43
C GLN A 140 -10.89 -6.44 -3.92
N TYR A 141 -12.21 -6.49 -4.12
CA TYR A 141 -12.99 -7.66 -3.74
C TYR A 141 -12.52 -8.93 -4.45
N LYS A 142 -12.31 -8.89 -5.78
CA LYS A 142 -11.82 -10.04 -6.55
C LYS A 142 -10.40 -10.44 -6.15
N PHE A 143 -9.51 -9.47 -5.90
CA PHE A 143 -8.18 -9.76 -5.39
C PHE A 143 -8.25 -10.52 -4.05
N TYR A 144 -8.94 -9.98 -3.06
CA TYR A 144 -9.03 -10.58 -1.73
C TYR A 144 -9.73 -11.96 -1.75
N GLN A 145 -10.72 -12.14 -2.61
CA GLN A 145 -11.40 -13.41 -2.79
C GLN A 145 -10.44 -14.48 -3.36
N GLN A 146 -9.67 -14.15 -4.38
CA GLN A 146 -8.72 -15.07 -5.01
C GLN A 146 -7.51 -15.31 -4.09
N TRP A 147 -6.97 -14.27 -3.47
CA TRP A 147 -5.87 -14.39 -2.53
C TRP A 147 -6.24 -15.28 -1.32
N GLY A 148 -7.42 -15.08 -0.77
CA GLY A 148 -7.91 -15.93 0.34
C GLY A 148 -7.97 -17.41 -0.03
N LYS A 149 -8.42 -17.74 -1.24
CA LYS A 149 -8.43 -19.12 -1.75
C LYS A 149 -7.02 -19.67 -1.92
N LEU A 150 -6.09 -18.88 -2.47
CA LEU A 150 -4.69 -19.27 -2.66
C LEU A 150 -4.00 -19.53 -1.31
N ARG A 151 -4.16 -18.60 -0.36
CA ARG A 151 -3.59 -18.74 0.99
C ARG A 151 -4.13 -19.99 1.70
N ALA A 152 -5.44 -20.21 1.65
CA ALA A 152 -6.05 -21.41 2.24
C ALA A 152 -5.47 -22.69 1.65
N TYR A 153 -5.35 -22.77 0.32
CA TYR A 153 -4.73 -23.90 -0.35
C TYR A 153 -3.26 -24.11 0.07
N ALA A 154 -2.45 -23.04 0.14
CA ALA A 154 -1.08 -23.13 0.60
C ALA A 154 -0.99 -23.68 2.04
N ASN A 155 -1.83 -23.16 2.93
CA ASN A 155 -1.87 -23.61 4.33
C ASN A 155 -2.32 -25.07 4.47
N GLU A 156 -3.27 -25.55 3.65
CA GLU A 156 -3.67 -26.97 3.59
C GLU A 156 -2.52 -27.89 3.15
N GLN A 157 -1.57 -27.37 2.36
CA GLN A 157 -0.35 -28.09 1.99
C GLN A 157 0.79 -27.93 3.01
N GLY A 158 0.55 -27.28 4.16
CA GLY A 158 1.56 -27.03 5.18
C GLY A 158 2.54 -25.90 4.84
N ILE A 159 2.19 -25.04 3.89
CA ILE A 159 3.02 -23.91 3.44
C ILE A 159 2.49 -22.63 4.09
N SER A 160 3.38 -21.90 4.75
CA SER A 160 3.10 -20.56 5.30
C SER A 160 3.58 -19.47 4.34
N ILE A 161 2.79 -18.41 4.19
CA ILE A 161 3.12 -17.26 3.34
C ILE A 161 3.71 -16.15 4.22
N ILE A 162 4.92 -15.71 3.88
CA ILE A 162 5.57 -14.57 4.52
C ILE A 162 5.32 -13.33 3.65
N GLY A 163 4.67 -12.32 4.24
CA GLY A 163 4.52 -11.01 3.63
C GLY A 163 5.65 -10.07 4.04
N ASP A 164 6.03 -9.18 3.14
CA ASP A 164 7.02 -8.15 3.38
C ASP A 164 6.36 -6.77 3.32
N ILE A 165 6.51 -5.96 4.35
CA ILE A 165 5.97 -4.61 4.40
C ILE A 165 7.09 -3.60 4.63
N PRO A 166 7.21 -2.57 3.78
CA PRO A 166 8.14 -1.47 4.04
C PRO A 166 7.66 -0.68 5.25
N ILE A 167 8.58 -0.19 6.09
CA ILE A 167 8.19 0.66 7.23
C ILE A 167 7.48 1.92 6.74
N TYR A 168 7.95 2.55 5.66
CA TYR A 168 7.36 3.75 5.09
C TYR A 168 6.33 3.44 4.00
N VAL A 169 5.55 4.47 3.64
CA VAL A 169 4.61 4.44 2.51
C VAL A 169 5.03 5.45 1.45
N ALA A 170 4.57 5.27 0.21
CA ALA A 170 4.85 6.22 -0.85
C ALA A 170 4.12 7.56 -0.59
N LEU A 171 4.77 8.67 -0.94
CA LEU A 171 4.15 10.00 -0.88
C LEU A 171 2.89 10.05 -1.75
N ASP A 172 2.98 9.54 -2.98
CA ASP A 172 1.85 9.43 -3.89
C ASP A 172 1.03 8.18 -3.61
N SER A 173 0.31 8.22 -2.48
CA SER A 173 -0.55 7.14 -2.01
C SER A 173 -1.86 7.64 -1.40
N ALA A 174 -2.85 6.77 -1.39
CA ALA A 174 -4.11 7.00 -0.69
C ALA A 174 -3.88 7.27 0.79
N ASP A 175 -2.92 6.57 1.40
CA ASP A 175 -2.59 6.70 2.82
C ASP A 175 -2.18 8.13 3.19
N VAL A 176 -1.25 8.72 2.42
CA VAL A 176 -0.75 10.07 2.69
C VAL A 176 -1.80 11.13 2.33
N TRP A 177 -2.46 10.99 1.18
CA TRP A 177 -3.51 11.93 0.76
C TRP A 177 -4.72 11.95 1.70
N THR A 178 -5.07 10.79 2.27
CA THR A 178 -6.23 10.66 3.16
C THR A 178 -5.94 11.12 4.58
N HIS A 179 -4.71 10.88 5.05
CA HIS A 179 -4.25 11.16 6.41
C HIS A 179 -2.95 11.98 6.44
N PRO A 180 -2.91 13.16 5.79
CA PRO A 180 -1.68 13.96 5.73
C PRO A 180 -1.16 14.36 7.12
N GLU A 181 -2.03 14.46 8.12
CA GLU A 181 -1.69 14.77 9.51
C GLU A 181 -0.79 13.72 10.18
N LEU A 182 -0.76 12.49 9.66
CA LEU A 182 0.09 11.41 10.17
C LEU A 182 1.54 11.48 9.67
N PHE A 183 1.84 12.38 8.74
CA PHE A 183 3.13 12.50 8.08
C PHE A 183 3.73 13.89 8.27
N LEU A 184 5.05 13.98 8.21
CA LEU A 184 5.81 15.23 8.38
C LEU A 184 5.78 16.04 7.08
N LEU A 185 4.66 16.68 6.83
CA LEU A 185 4.38 17.51 5.66
C LEU A 185 4.30 18.99 6.08
N ASP A 186 4.57 19.87 5.13
CA ASP A 186 4.28 21.30 5.24
C ASP A 186 2.76 21.52 5.20
N GLU A 187 2.23 22.33 6.12
CA GLU A 187 0.76 22.51 6.26
C GLU A 187 0.15 23.36 5.13
N GLU A 188 0.96 24.20 4.46
CA GLU A 188 0.45 25.10 3.41
C GLU A 188 0.37 24.43 2.03
N ASN A 189 1.28 23.49 1.73
CA ASN A 189 1.39 22.90 0.39
C ASN A 189 1.40 21.36 0.39
N LEU A 190 1.44 20.73 1.57
CA LEU A 190 1.46 19.29 1.78
C LEU A 190 2.70 18.56 1.22
N THR A 191 3.76 19.28 0.94
CA THR A 191 5.04 18.68 0.54
C THR A 191 5.81 18.16 1.75
N PRO A 192 6.62 17.08 1.62
CA PRO A 192 7.45 16.61 2.72
C PRO A 192 8.44 17.67 3.20
N LEU A 193 8.56 17.85 4.53
CA LEU A 193 9.62 18.68 5.14
C LEU A 193 10.94 17.91 5.20
N LYS A 194 10.87 16.62 5.48
CA LYS A 194 11.98 15.66 5.46
C LYS A 194 11.48 14.33 4.89
N VAL A 195 12.39 13.56 4.35
CA VAL A 195 12.12 12.26 3.74
C VAL A 195 12.99 11.17 4.35
N ALA A 196 12.58 9.93 4.18
CA ALA A 196 13.29 8.76 4.65
C ALA A 196 14.50 8.42 3.76
N GLY A 197 15.48 7.79 4.37
CA GLY A 197 16.66 7.25 3.73
C GLY A 197 17.62 6.64 4.74
N VAL A 198 18.86 6.42 4.32
CA VAL A 198 19.97 5.97 5.18
C VAL A 198 21.23 6.74 4.88
N PRO A 199 22.13 6.95 5.88
CA PRO A 199 23.39 7.61 5.66
C PRO A 199 24.35 6.80 4.78
N PRO A 200 25.47 7.40 4.33
CA PRO A 200 26.57 6.66 3.71
C PRO A 200 27.04 5.48 4.56
N ASP A 201 27.26 4.34 3.92
CA ASP A 201 27.73 3.12 4.53
C ASP A 201 28.71 2.37 3.62
N ALA A 202 29.03 1.10 3.95
CA ALA A 202 29.93 0.26 3.15
C ALA A 202 29.35 -0.14 1.77
N PHE A 203 28.05 -0.02 1.57
CA PHE A 203 27.34 -0.39 0.33
C PHE A 203 27.04 0.82 -0.53
N SER A 204 26.95 2.03 0.05
CA SER A 204 26.65 3.27 -0.66
C SER A 204 27.44 4.45 -0.09
N GLU A 205 28.36 5.00 -0.89
CA GLU A 205 29.17 6.19 -0.52
C GLU A 205 28.34 7.48 -0.36
N THR A 206 27.14 7.49 -0.93
CA THR A 206 26.21 8.64 -0.88
C THR A 206 25.03 8.43 0.05
N GLY A 207 24.95 7.23 0.69
CA GLY A 207 23.74 6.82 1.37
C GLY A 207 22.61 6.51 0.37
N GLN A 208 21.40 6.37 0.88
CA GLN A 208 20.20 6.17 0.04
C GLN A 208 19.15 7.21 0.38
N LEU A 209 18.60 7.84 -0.63
CA LEU A 209 17.47 8.75 -0.55
C LEU A 209 16.21 8.04 -1.06
N TRP A 210 15.32 7.62 -0.17
CA TRP A 210 14.12 6.86 -0.55
C TRP A 210 12.96 7.75 -0.96
N GLY A 211 12.90 8.97 -0.43
CA GLY A 211 11.87 9.96 -0.78
C GLY A 211 10.52 9.77 -0.09
N ASN A 212 10.34 8.71 0.70
CA ASN A 212 9.11 8.48 1.44
C ASN A 212 8.94 9.53 2.54
N PRO A 213 7.71 10.03 2.80
CA PRO A 213 7.46 10.96 3.89
C PRO A 213 7.68 10.28 5.25
N LEU A 214 8.20 11.03 6.22
CA LEU A 214 8.37 10.57 7.58
C LEU A 214 7.06 10.66 8.36
N TYR A 215 6.89 9.79 9.35
CA TYR A 215 5.71 9.81 10.22
C TYR A 215 5.77 10.91 11.28
N ARG A 216 4.63 11.50 11.60
CA ARG A 216 4.37 12.30 12.79
C ARG A 216 4.09 11.37 13.97
N TRP A 217 5.15 10.79 14.56
CA TRP A 217 5.01 9.86 15.66
C TRP A 217 4.28 10.44 16.87
N ASP A 218 4.44 11.75 17.10
CA ASP A 218 3.71 12.51 18.14
C ASP A 218 2.19 12.54 17.90
N VAL A 219 1.75 12.58 16.65
CA VAL A 219 0.33 12.53 16.28
C VAL A 219 -0.18 11.10 16.33
N GLN A 220 0.58 10.16 15.81
CA GLN A 220 0.23 8.74 15.82
C GLN A 220 0.06 8.19 17.26
N GLU A 221 0.93 8.61 18.19
CA GLU A 221 0.83 8.22 19.60
C GLU A 221 -0.48 8.74 20.23
N LYS A 222 -0.94 9.97 19.91
CA LYS A 222 -2.19 10.53 20.44
C LYS A 222 -3.43 9.73 20.03
N THR A 223 -3.36 9.01 18.91
CA THR A 223 -4.42 8.13 18.43
C THR A 223 -4.16 6.66 18.78
N ASP A 224 -3.22 6.39 19.69
CA ASP A 224 -2.80 5.05 20.06
C ASP A 224 -2.42 4.20 18.83
N PHE A 225 -1.69 4.83 17.91
CA PHE A 225 -1.22 4.23 16.65
C PHE A 225 -2.33 3.57 15.83
N ALA A 226 -3.52 4.16 15.79
CA ALA A 226 -4.70 3.56 15.15
C ALA A 226 -4.43 3.14 13.69
N TRP A 227 -3.76 3.98 12.90
CA TRP A 227 -3.42 3.66 11.51
C TRP A 227 -2.46 2.44 11.41
N TRP A 228 -1.44 2.39 12.25
CA TRP A 228 -0.52 1.25 12.30
C TRP A 228 -1.20 -0.05 12.74
N LYS A 229 -2.11 0.04 13.71
CA LYS A 229 -2.93 -1.10 14.14
C LYS A 229 -3.76 -1.66 12.98
N GLU A 230 -4.42 -0.79 12.21
CA GLU A 230 -5.19 -1.24 11.05
C GLU A 230 -4.29 -1.80 9.93
N ARG A 231 -3.12 -1.19 9.69
CA ARG A 231 -2.13 -1.72 8.75
C ARG A 231 -1.69 -3.13 9.12
N MET A 232 -1.36 -3.36 10.39
CA MET A 232 -0.92 -4.69 10.84
C MET A 232 -2.06 -5.72 10.81
N LYS A 233 -3.27 -5.36 11.18
CA LYS A 233 -4.45 -6.22 11.01
C LYS A 233 -4.68 -6.61 9.55
N ALA A 234 -4.56 -5.66 8.63
CA ALA A 234 -4.71 -5.93 7.20
C ALA A 234 -3.61 -6.87 6.69
N SER A 235 -2.37 -6.67 7.11
CA SER A 235 -1.26 -7.56 6.78
C SER A 235 -1.45 -8.98 7.34
N ALA A 236 -1.93 -9.12 8.58
CA ALA A 236 -2.23 -10.42 9.19
C ALA A 236 -3.36 -11.19 8.48
N ARG A 237 -4.27 -10.49 7.79
CA ARG A 237 -5.29 -11.13 6.95
C ARG A 237 -4.71 -11.71 5.66
N LEU A 238 -3.64 -11.11 5.15
CA LEU A 238 -3.01 -11.53 3.90
C LEU A 238 -1.95 -12.61 4.11
N TYR A 239 -1.23 -12.57 5.23
CA TYR A 239 -0.02 -13.37 5.45
C TYR A 239 -0.09 -14.17 6.74
N ASP A 240 0.69 -15.24 6.80
CA ASP A 240 0.87 -16.07 8.02
C ASP A 240 1.99 -15.53 8.90
N VAL A 241 2.97 -14.88 8.25
CA VAL A 241 4.08 -14.20 8.90
C VAL A 241 4.27 -12.85 8.22
N VAL A 242 4.54 -11.78 8.97
CA VAL A 242 4.79 -10.44 8.42
C VAL A 242 6.22 -10.04 8.71
N ARG A 243 7.03 -9.82 7.67
CA ARG A 243 8.34 -9.18 7.79
C ARG A 243 8.17 -7.66 7.69
N ILE A 244 8.69 -6.96 8.68
CA ILE A 244 8.77 -5.49 8.65
C ILE A 244 10.16 -5.12 8.17
N ASP A 245 10.22 -4.54 6.96
CA ASP A 245 11.46 -4.05 6.36
C ASP A 245 11.95 -2.79 7.06
N HIS A 246 13.27 -2.66 7.23
CA HIS A 246 13.92 -1.54 7.91
C HIS A 246 13.40 -1.32 9.34
N PHE A 247 13.29 -2.38 10.15
CA PHE A 247 12.71 -2.33 11.49
C PHE A 247 13.45 -1.38 12.45
N ILE A 248 14.73 -1.10 12.20
CA ILE A 248 15.49 -0.08 12.95
C ILE A 248 14.75 1.26 13.02
N GLY A 249 13.94 1.60 11.99
CA GLY A 249 13.11 2.81 11.97
C GLY A 249 12.07 2.90 13.09
N VAL A 250 11.79 1.79 13.78
CA VAL A 250 10.95 1.78 14.99
C VAL A 250 11.70 2.39 16.18
N THR A 251 13.01 2.17 16.29
CA THR A 251 13.86 2.71 17.38
C THR A 251 14.44 4.06 17.02
N GLN A 252 15.00 4.17 15.82
CA GLN A 252 15.58 5.39 15.26
C GLN A 252 15.49 5.37 13.74
N TYR A 253 15.30 6.53 13.15
CA TYR A 253 15.18 6.67 11.69
C TYR A 253 16.02 7.84 11.19
N TYR A 254 16.51 7.70 9.96
CA TYR A 254 17.32 8.73 9.33
C TYR A 254 16.47 9.68 8.52
N ALA A 255 16.51 10.97 8.88
CA ALA A 255 15.69 12.03 8.32
C ALA A 255 16.53 12.93 7.44
N ILE A 256 16.24 12.98 6.15
CA ILE A 256 16.96 13.77 5.14
C ILE A 256 16.10 14.99 4.79
N PRO A 257 16.65 16.22 4.73
CA PRO A 257 15.90 17.37 4.28
C PRO A 257 15.30 17.16 2.90
N ALA A 258 14.04 17.52 2.69
CA ALA A 258 13.40 17.39 1.38
C ALA A 258 14.16 18.24 0.33
N GLY A 259 14.27 17.70 -0.90
CA GLY A 259 15.04 18.33 -1.97
C GLY A 259 16.56 18.07 -1.93
N SER A 260 17.06 17.26 -0.98
CA SER A 260 18.45 16.79 -1.02
C SER A 260 18.69 15.87 -2.22
N GLU A 261 19.91 15.86 -2.74
CA GLU A 261 20.30 15.01 -3.88
C GLU A 261 20.69 13.60 -3.46
N ASP A 262 21.12 13.42 -2.19
CA ASP A 262 21.59 12.14 -1.65
C ASP A 262 21.34 12.02 -0.13
N GLY A 263 21.83 10.93 0.47
CA GLY A 263 21.67 10.61 1.89
C GLY A 263 22.71 11.25 2.82
N LYS A 264 23.63 12.10 2.35
CA LYS A 264 24.75 12.58 3.17
C LYS A 264 24.36 13.60 4.26
N THR A 265 23.28 14.35 4.05
CA THR A 265 22.93 15.52 4.89
C THR A 265 21.81 15.26 5.89
N GLY A 266 21.47 14.02 6.16
CA GLY A 266 20.41 13.68 7.11
C GLY A 266 20.89 13.62 8.58
N GLU A 267 19.94 13.36 9.45
CA GLU A 267 20.16 13.19 10.89
C GLU A 267 19.36 12.02 11.45
N TRP A 268 19.88 11.35 12.46
CA TRP A 268 19.17 10.32 13.18
C TRP A 268 18.18 10.94 14.17
N LEU A 269 16.93 10.51 14.09
CA LEU A 269 15.85 10.89 14.99
C LEU A 269 15.31 9.66 15.72
N LYS A 270 14.79 9.89 16.93
CA LYS A 270 14.24 8.81 17.76
C LYS A 270 12.86 8.39 17.23
N GLY A 271 12.68 7.08 17.06
CA GLY A 271 11.40 6.46 16.70
C GLY A 271 10.48 6.23 17.91
N PRO A 272 9.28 5.67 17.66
CA PRO A 272 8.27 5.43 18.70
C PRO A 272 8.65 4.31 19.69
N GLY A 273 9.56 3.40 19.31
CA GLY A 273 10.06 2.32 20.13
C GLY A 273 8.95 1.37 20.60
N LYS A 274 9.06 0.94 21.87
CA LYS A 274 8.15 0.00 22.52
C LYS A 274 6.67 0.40 22.43
N LYS A 275 6.34 1.67 22.40
CA LYS A 275 4.94 2.10 22.31
C LYS A 275 4.26 1.61 21.02
N LEU A 276 4.98 1.61 19.90
CA LEU A 276 4.47 1.10 18.63
C LEU A 276 4.39 -0.43 18.65
N THR A 277 5.41 -1.12 19.14
CA THR A 277 5.40 -2.59 19.20
C THR A 277 4.31 -3.12 20.14
N ASP A 278 4.10 -2.49 21.28
CA ASP A 278 2.97 -2.80 22.16
C ASP A 278 1.61 -2.63 21.44
N ALA A 279 1.44 -1.53 20.71
CA ALA A 279 0.22 -1.27 19.96
C ALA A 279 -0.01 -2.31 18.83
N ILE A 280 1.05 -2.74 18.17
CA ILE A 280 1.00 -3.80 17.15
C ILE A 280 0.63 -5.15 17.81
N ASN A 281 1.30 -5.52 18.92
CA ASN A 281 1.06 -6.77 19.63
C ASN A 281 -0.38 -6.93 20.13
N MET A 282 -1.06 -5.81 20.44
CA MET A 282 -2.48 -5.84 20.83
C MET A 282 -3.42 -6.32 19.71
N VAL A 283 -3.03 -6.24 18.44
CA VAL A 283 -3.93 -6.43 17.30
C VAL A 283 -3.51 -7.50 16.31
N ILE A 284 -2.24 -7.96 16.38
CA ILE A 284 -1.66 -8.88 15.39
C ILE A 284 -2.15 -10.33 15.57
N GLY A 285 -2.66 -10.68 16.77
CA GLY A 285 -3.10 -12.03 17.08
C GLY A 285 -1.93 -13.03 17.09
N ASP A 286 -2.16 -14.20 16.48
CA ASP A 286 -1.16 -15.28 16.39
C ASP A 286 -0.21 -15.13 15.20
N THR A 287 -0.33 -14.06 14.40
CA THR A 287 0.55 -13.82 13.24
C THR A 287 1.95 -13.46 13.74
N LYS A 288 2.95 -14.19 13.25
CA LYS A 288 4.34 -13.94 13.60
C LYS A 288 4.89 -12.70 12.90
N ILE A 289 5.76 -11.97 13.58
CA ILE A 289 6.48 -10.83 13.01
C ILE A 289 7.95 -11.20 12.86
N ILE A 290 8.55 -10.85 11.73
CA ILE A 290 9.98 -10.86 11.48
C ILE A 290 10.43 -9.40 11.37
N ALA A 291 11.36 -8.99 12.20
CA ALA A 291 12.01 -7.69 12.08
C ALA A 291 13.24 -7.82 11.19
N GLU A 292 13.35 -6.98 10.16
CA GLU A 292 14.58 -6.88 9.40
C GLU A 292 15.59 -6.05 10.18
N ASP A 293 16.74 -6.64 10.48
CA ASP A 293 17.81 -6.08 11.32
C ASP A 293 19.14 -6.10 10.53
N LEU A 294 19.14 -5.50 9.33
CA LEU A 294 20.34 -5.31 8.52
C LEU A 294 20.91 -3.91 8.76
N GLY A 295 22.23 -3.81 8.84
CA GLY A 295 22.94 -2.54 8.96
C GLY A 295 23.60 -2.31 10.32
N ILE A 296 23.36 -1.13 10.92
CA ILE A 296 24.00 -0.75 12.19
C ILE A 296 23.31 -1.48 13.35
N PHE A 297 24.09 -2.21 14.14
CA PHE A 297 23.58 -2.83 15.36
C PHE A 297 23.13 -1.78 16.37
N VAL A 298 21.86 -1.84 16.77
CA VAL A 298 21.24 -0.97 17.76
C VAL A 298 20.72 -1.83 18.90
N PRO A 299 21.28 -1.71 20.11
CA PRO A 299 20.87 -2.52 21.27
C PRO A 299 19.37 -2.48 21.55
N GLU A 300 18.74 -1.31 21.35
CA GLU A 300 17.30 -1.08 21.53
C GLU A 300 16.44 -1.95 20.62
N VAL A 301 16.91 -2.29 19.41
CA VAL A 301 16.20 -3.23 18.52
C VAL A 301 16.15 -4.61 19.14
N LYS A 302 17.29 -5.07 19.71
CA LYS A 302 17.34 -6.37 20.38
C LYS A 302 16.41 -6.43 21.58
N GLU A 303 16.36 -5.37 22.39
CA GLU A 303 15.44 -5.29 23.52
C GLU A 303 13.97 -5.42 23.08
N LEU A 304 13.58 -4.78 21.98
CA LEU A 304 12.22 -4.88 21.43
C LEU A 304 11.88 -6.27 20.89
N LEU A 305 12.89 -7.05 20.45
CA LEU A 305 12.69 -8.40 19.92
C LEU A 305 12.65 -9.49 20.99
N GLU A 306 13.18 -9.22 22.19
CA GLU A 306 13.18 -10.15 23.33
C GLU A 306 11.86 -10.07 24.14
N GLU A 307 11.03 -9.08 23.94
CA GLU A 307 9.72 -8.86 24.57
C GLU A 307 8.56 -9.45 23.75
#